data_e2e1162a319436589d66e53138a980f1
#
_entry.id   e2e1162a319436589d66e53138a980f1
#
_cell.length_a   1.000
_cell.length_b   1.000
_cell.length_c   1.000
_cell.angle_alpha   90.00
_cell.angle_beta   90.00
_cell.angle_gamma   90.00
#
_symmetry.space_group_name_H-M   'P 1'
#
loop_
_entity.id
_entity.type
_entity.pdbx_description
1 polymer ?
#
loop_
_entity_poly.entity_id
_entity_poly.type
_entity_poly.pdbx_seq_one_letter_code
_entity_poly.pdbx_strand_id
1 'polypeptide(L)'
;MSGKQERTKRQLVSAAIDVFHENGFQKSRISDIVAKAGVAQGTFYIYFKSKEEIFHHICAEFKTMFMSLLDDAADMFTGASIDDIRRDLHRFIHELITLFTANYKMARLLFVEGSSYTGKFKGVYESIYAEFIGRIGGYLSVGQKRGHITFEDAETEAAFLIGLFDSSLFYFMRVKHHIDIDNLSRRMTDFILGGLTKQRPISD
;
A
#
# COMPACT_ATOMS: atom_id res chain seq x y z
N MET A 1 -27.17 -7.26 3.94
CA MET A 1 -27.45 -7.09 2.48
C MET A 1 -27.70 -8.47 1.90
N SER A 2 -28.59 -8.61 0.89
CA SER A 2 -28.77 -9.90 0.22
C SER A 2 -27.54 -10.22 -0.64
N GLY A 3 -27.26 -11.52 -0.91
CA GLY A 3 -26.10 -11.92 -1.72
C GLY A 3 -26.07 -11.28 -3.13
N LYS A 4 -27.25 -10.94 -3.68
CA LYS A 4 -27.36 -10.23 -4.96
C LYS A 4 -26.90 -8.77 -4.86
N GLN A 5 -27.23 -8.08 -3.76
CA GLN A 5 -26.81 -6.70 -3.52
C GLN A 5 -25.29 -6.60 -3.37
N GLU A 6 -24.70 -7.50 -2.62
CA GLU A 6 -23.25 -7.55 -2.42
C GLU A 6 -22.49 -7.83 -3.73
N ARG A 7 -23.05 -8.75 -4.56
CA ARG A 7 -22.49 -9.03 -5.89
C ARG A 7 -22.51 -7.79 -6.78
N THR A 8 -23.63 -7.08 -6.82
CA THR A 8 -23.77 -5.87 -7.66
C THR A 8 -22.82 -4.74 -7.18
N LYS A 9 -22.68 -4.58 -5.86
CA LYS A 9 -21.73 -3.61 -5.30
C LYS A 9 -20.30 -3.93 -5.75
N ARG A 10 -19.88 -5.19 -5.63
CA ARG A 10 -18.54 -5.65 -6.10
C ARG A 10 -18.35 -5.45 -7.61
N GLN A 11 -19.37 -5.67 -8.43
CA GLN A 11 -19.29 -5.41 -9.87
C GLN A 11 -19.05 -3.92 -10.16
N LEU A 12 -19.76 -3.03 -9.46
CA LEU A 12 -19.55 -1.58 -9.59
C LEU A 12 -18.15 -1.16 -9.16
N VAL A 13 -17.65 -1.67 -8.03
CA VAL A 13 -16.30 -1.37 -7.52
C VAL A 13 -15.23 -1.86 -8.51
N SER A 14 -15.33 -3.09 -9.00
CA SER A 14 -14.41 -3.64 -10.01
C SER A 14 -14.42 -2.81 -11.29
N ALA A 15 -15.59 -2.46 -11.81
CA ALA A 15 -15.73 -1.62 -13.00
C ALA A 15 -15.14 -0.22 -12.79
N ALA A 16 -15.35 0.38 -11.61
CA ALA A 16 -14.80 1.70 -11.28
C ALA A 16 -13.26 1.67 -11.22
N ILE A 17 -12.66 0.63 -10.62
CA ILE A 17 -11.20 0.45 -10.60
C ILE A 17 -10.65 0.43 -12.02
N ASP A 18 -11.26 -0.33 -12.92
CA ASP A 18 -10.83 -0.42 -14.31
C ASP A 18 -10.98 0.91 -15.04
N VAL A 19 -12.15 1.57 -14.93
CA VAL A 19 -12.43 2.85 -15.60
C VAL A 19 -11.47 3.94 -15.10
N PHE A 20 -11.23 4.03 -13.78
CA PHE A 20 -10.29 4.99 -13.22
C PHE A 20 -8.85 4.69 -13.63
N HIS A 21 -8.48 3.42 -13.72
CA HIS A 21 -7.16 3.02 -14.16
C HIS A 21 -6.90 3.37 -15.64
N GLU A 22 -7.90 3.17 -16.51
CA GLU A 22 -7.80 3.40 -17.97
C GLU A 22 -7.85 4.90 -18.32
N ASN A 23 -8.77 5.65 -17.72
CA ASN A 23 -9.08 7.03 -18.11
C ASN A 23 -8.54 8.09 -17.16
N GLY A 24 -8.04 7.69 -15.98
CA GLY A 24 -7.80 8.58 -14.84
C GLY A 24 -9.10 8.96 -14.14
N PHE A 25 -9.03 9.27 -12.84
CA PHE A 25 -10.22 9.62 -12.04
C PHE A 25 -10.96 10.84 -12.61
N GLN A 26 -10.25 11.90 -12.99
CA GLN A 26 -10.85 13.16 -13.44
C GLN A 26 -11.74 13.01 -14.67
N LYS A 27 -11.26 12.29 -15.68
CA LYS A 27 -11.94 12.12 -16.97
C LYS A 27 -13.03 11.06 -16.94
N SER A 28 -13.06 10.20 -15.93
CA SER A 28 -14.03 9.13 -15.80
C SER A 28 -15.42 9.65 -15.44
N ARG A 29 -16.45 8.99 -15.95
CA ARG A 29 -17.86 9.31 -15.70
C ARG A 29 -18.58 8.12 -15.08
N ILE A 30 -19.66 8.39 -14.33
CA ILE A 30 -20.52 7.31 -13.79
C ILE A 30 -21.11 6.46 -14.91
N SER A 31 -21.44 7.08 -16.06
CA SER A 31 -21.92 6.36 -17.25
C SER A 31 -20.94 5.28 -17.72
N ASP A 32 -19.63 5.55 -17.64
CA ASP A 32 -18.59 4.61 -18.07
C ASP A 32 -18.51 3.41 -17.11
N ILE A 33 -18.64 3.71 -15.80
CA ILE A 33 -18.62 2.70 -14.73
C ILE A 33 -19.82 1.76 -14.87
N VAL A 34 -21.05 2.28 -15.04
CA VAL A 34 -22.25 1.45 -15.13
C VAL A 34 -22.31 0.66 -16.45
N ALA A 35 -21.84 1.24 -17.54
CA ALA A 35 -21.69 0.54 -18.82
C ALA A 35 -20.74 -0.66 -18.68
N LYS A 36 -19.57 -0.46 -18.05
CA LYS A 36 -18.57 -1.51 -17.82
C LYS A 36 -19.08 -2.57 -16.83
N ALA A 37 -19.86 -2.18 -15.80
CA ALA A 37 -20.45 -3.08 -14.82
C ALA A 37 -21.67 -3.85 -15.38
N GLY A 38 -22.21 -3.46 -16.53
CA GLY A 38 -23.41 -4.09 -17.11
C GLY A 38 -24.69 -3.82 -16.30
N VAL A 39 -24.81 -2.64 -15.64
CA VAL A 39 -25.97 -2.27 -14.82
C VAL A 39 -26.58 -0.95 -15.27
N ALA A 40 -27.84 -0.70 -14.90
CA ALA A 40 -28.50 0.59 -15.15
C ALA A 40 -27.90 1.69 -14.27
N GLN A 41 -27.92 2.95 -14.75
CA GLN A 41 -27.36 4.09 -14.01
C GLN A 41 -28.04 4.29 -12.65
N GLY A 42 -29.34 4.06 -12.53
CA GLY A 42 -30.07 4.10 -11.25
C GLY A 42 -29.53 3.11 -10.22
N THR A 43 -28.98 1.97 -10.69
CA THR A 43 -28.38 0.97 -9.81
C THR A 43 -27.12 1.49 -9.11
N PHE A 44 -26.32 2.33 -9.78
CA PHE A 44 -25.17 2.98 -9.16
C PHE A 44 -25.57 3.78 -7.92
N TYR A 45 -26.60 4.60 -8.05
CA TYR A 45 -27.06 5.50 -6.98
C TYR A 45 -27.70 4.80 -5.77
N ILE A 46 -28.01 3.50 -5.90
CA ILE A 46 -28.40 2.66 -4.76
C ILE A 46 -27.21 2.41 -3.81
N TYR A 47 -25.97 2.36 -4.35
CA TYR A 47 -24.77 2.00 -3.60
C TYR A 47 -23.85 3.18 -3.31
N PHE A 48 -23.75 4.13 -4.24
CA PHE A 48 -22.83 5.26 -4.16
C PHE A 48 -23.49 6.55 -4.66
N LYS A 49 -23.36 7.61 -3.90
CA LYS A 49 -23.98 8.93 -4.23
C LYS A 49 -23.21 9.67 -5.32
N SER A 50 -21.91 9.39 -5.47
CA SER A 50 -21.03 10.07 -6.41
C SER A 50 -19.83 9.23 -6.83
N LYS A 51 -19.12 9.70 -7.84
CA LYS A 51 -17.84 9.14 -8.30
C LYS A 51 -16.77 9.19 -7.20
N GLU A 52 -16.80 10.23 -6.40
CA GLU A 52 -15.91 10.43 -5.27
C GLU A 52 -16.16 9.36 -4.18
N GLU A 53 -17.42 9.04 -3.90
CA GLU A 53 -17.75 8.05 -2.86
C GLU A 53 -17.26 6.64 -3.21
N ILE A 54 -17.42 6.20 -4.45
CA ILE A 54 -16.88 4.90 -4.86
C ILE A 54 -15.34 4.91 -4.90
N PHE A 55 -14.70 6.02 -5.26
CA PHE A 55 -13.25 6.18 -5.18
C PHE A 55 -12.75 6.06 -3.73
N HIS A 56 -13.38 6.77 -2.78
CA HIS A 56 -13.08 6.63 -1.35
C HIS A 56 -13.25 5.21 -0.85
N HIS A 57 -14.30 4.53 -1.30
CA HIS A 57 -14.54 3.13 -0.94
C HIS A 57 -13.39 2.22 -1.42
N ILE A 58 -12.93 2.39 -2.66
CA ILE A 58 -11.79 1.66 -3.22
C ILE A 58 -10.51 1.91 -2.39
N CYS A 59 -10.22 3.18 -2.08
CA CYS A 59 -9.06 3.54 -1.26
C CYS A 59 -9.14 2.94 0.15
N ALA A 60 -10.33 2.95 0.76
CA ALA A 60 -10.55 2.37 2.08
C ALA A 60 -10.39 0.84 2.10
N GLU A 61 -10.86 0.14 1.06
CA GLU A 61 -10.65 -1.31 0.92
C GLU A 61 -9.15 -1.64 0.81
N PHE A 62 -8.42 -0.92 -0.04
CA PHE A 62 -6.97 -1.14 -0.18
C PHE A 62 -6.23 -0.82 1.14
N LYS A 63 -6.58 0.31 1.79
CA LYS A 63 -6.03 0.65 3.11
C LYS A 63 -6.25 -0.48 4.12
N THR A 64 -7.46 -1.05 4.17
CA THR A 64 -7.79 -2.14 5.11
C THR A 64 -6.92 -3.37 4.86
N MET A 65 -6.72 -3.79 3.60
CA MET A 65 -5.85 -4.91 3.26
C MET A 65 -4.40 -4.65 3.69
N PHE A 66 -3.89 -3.44 3.44
CA PHE A 66 -2.53 -3.06 3.80
C PHE A 66 -2.34 -2.99 5.32
N MET A 67 -3.30 -2.40 6.05
CA MET A 67 -3.25 -2.32 7.51
C MET A 67 -3.31 -3.70 8.17
N SER A 68 -4.12 -4.62 7.64
CA SER A 68 -4.14 -6.01 8.13
C SER A 68 -2.77 -6.66 8.01
N LEU A 69 -2.08 -6.46 6.88
CA LEU A 69 -0.73 -6.99 6.68
C LEU A 69 0.29 -6.39 7.68
N LEU A 70 0.17 -5.09 7.98
CA LEU A 70 1.00 -4.45 9.01
C LEU A 70 0.68 -5.01 10.41
N ASP A 71 -0.59 -5.23 10.73
CA ASP A 71 -0.97 -5.81 12.02
C ASP A 71 -0.38 -7.22 12.20
N ASP A 72 -0.40 -8.05 11.15
CA ASP A 72 0.22 -9.39 11.14
C ASP A 72 1.76 -9.33 11.28
N ALA A 73 2.38 -8.20 10.93
CA ALA A 73 3.81 -7.95 11.05
C ALA A 73 4.22 -7.25 12.35
N ALA A 74 3.29 -7.02 13.29
CA ALA A 74 3.56 -6.27 14.53
C ALA A 74 4.70 -6.85 15.37
N ASP A 75 4.90 -8.16 15.31
CA ASP A 75 5.94 -8.88 16.04
C ASP A 75 7.26 -9.04 15.27
N MET A 76 7.39 -8.47 14.08
CA MET A 76 8.54 -8.62 13.16
C MET A 76 9.90 -8.34 13.82
N PHE A 77 9.98 -7.35 14.72
CA PHE A 77 11.21 -6.99 15.44
C PHE A 77 11.27 -7.54 16.87
N THR A 78 10.40 -8.51 17.21
CA THR A 78 10.38 -9.12 18.55
C THR A 78 11.18 -10.42 18.60
N GLY A 79 11.72 -10.92 17.50
CA GLY A 79 12.53 -12.12 17.40
C GLY A 79 13.74 -12.11 18.35
N ALA A 80 14.22 -13.30 18.72
CA ALA A 80 15.34 -13.47 19.66
C ALA A 80 16.71 -13.19 19.01
N SER A 81 16.79 -13.25 17.68
CA SER A 81 18.01 -13.08 16.90
C SER A 81 17.79 -12.24 15.65
N ILE A 82 18.89 -11.75 15.07
CA ILE A 82 18.84 -11.03 13.78
C ILE A 82 18.37 -11.95 12.65
N ASP A 83 18.59 -13.24 12.73
CA ASP A 83 18.14 -14.20 11.73
C ASP A 83 16.62 -14.40 11.80
N ASP A 84 16.03 -14.34 12.99
CA ASP A 84 14.57 -14.36 13.16
C ASP A 84 13.96 -13.10 12.54
N ILE A 85 14.54 -11.93 12.83
CA ILE A 85 14.09 -10.64 12.24
C ILE A 85 14.24 -10.67 10.73
N ARG A 86 15.34 -11.19 10.19
CA ARG A 86 15.56 -11.34 8.74
C ARG A 86 14.47 -12.17 8.09
N ARG A 87 14.14 -13.31 8.68
CA ARG A 87 13.10 -14.21 8.17
C ARG A 87 11.72 -13.53 8.17
N ASP A 88 11.37 -12.88 9.27
CA ASP A 88 10.05 -12.24 9.43
C ASP A 88 9.93 -10.99 8.56
N LEU A 89 10.96 -10.18 8.44
CA LEU A 89 11.03 -9.04 7.53
C LEU A 89 10.95 -9.48 6.07
N HIS A 90 11.66 -10.56 5.70
CA HIS A 90 11.58 -11.11 4.34
C HIS A 90 10.16 -11.57 4.01
N ARG A 91 9.51 -12.30 4.90
CA ARG A 91 8.12 -12.74 4.74
C ARG A 91 7.20 -11.53 4.56
N PHE A 92 7.29 -10.54 5.42
CA PHE A 92 6.49 -9.32 5.35
C PHE A 92 6.68 -8.59 4.00
N ILE A 93 7.92 -8.37 3.57
CA ILE A 93 8.22 -7.70 2.30
C ILE A 93 7.67 -8.51 1.12
N HIS A 94 7.82 -9.83 1.14
CA HIS A 94 7.28 -10.71 0.11
C HIS A 94 5.74 -10.62 0.01
N GLU A 95 5.04 -10.68 1.13
CA GLU A 95 3.58 -10.54 1.21
C GLU A 95 3.15 -9.14 0.78
N LEU A 96 3.89 -8.11 1.15
CA LEU A 96 3.64 -6.73 0.76
C LEU A 96 3.75 -6.53 -0.76
N ILE A 97 4.82 -7.02 -1.38
CA ILE A 97 5.00 -6.97 -2.85
C ILE A 97 3.87 -7.75 -3.54
N THR A 98 3.50 -8.91 -3.00
CA THR A 98 2.39 -9.73 -3.52
C THR A 98 1.06 -8.99 -3.45
N LEU A 99 0.75 -8.36 -2.31
CA LEU A 99 -0.46 -7.54 -2.13
C LEU A 99 -0.54 -6.41 -3.17
N PHE A 100 0.55 -5.66 -3.33
CA PHE A 100 0.60 -4.54 -4.29
C PHE A 100 0.52 -5.00 -5.74
N THR A 101 1.18 -6.09 -6.10
CA THR A 101 1.13 -6.62 -7.48
C THR A 101 -0.24 -7.19 -7.81
N ALA A 102 -0.85 -7.93 -6.91
CA ALA A 102 -2.21 -8.47 -7.08
C ALA A 102 -3.29 -7.37 -7.16
N ASN A 103 -3.08 -6.25 -6.45
CA ASN A 103 -4.02 -5.13 -6.37
C ASN A 103 -3.47 -3.85 -7.03
N TYR A 104 -2.62 -3.99 -8.05
CA TYR A 104 -1.88 -2.88 -8.65
C TYR A 104 -2.76 -1.69 -9.05
N LYS A 105 -3.94 -1.94 -9.64
CA LYS A 105 -4.85 -0.87 -10.08
C LYS A 105 -5.37 -0.06 -8.88
N MET A 106 -5.71 -0.72 -7.77
CA MET A 106 -6.16 -0.07 -6.52
C MET A 106 -5.00 0.70 -5.86
N ALA A 107 -3.84 0.08 -5.75
CA ALA A 107 -2.63 0.73 -5.23
C ALA A 107 -2.29 2.00 -6.01
N ARG A 108 -2.31 1.92 -7.34
CA ARG A 108 -2.07 3.09 -8.19
C ARG A 108 -3.10 4.20 -7.98
N LEU A 109 -4.38 3.87 -7.83
CA LEU A 109 -5.40 4.87 -7.55
C LEU A 109 -5.12 5.62 -6.24
N LEU A 110 -4.70 4.90 -5.20
CA LEU A 110 -4.37 5.50 -3.92
C LEU A 110 -3.09 6.36 -3.99
N PHE A 111 -1.99 5.80 -4.50
CA PHE A 111 -0.67 6.43 -4.39
C PHE A 111 -0.35 7.42 -5.52
N VAL A 112 -0.88 7.23 -6.73
CA VAL A 112 -0.61 8.12 -7.87
C VAL A 112 -1.71 9.16 -8.04
N GLU A 113 -2.97 8.74 -8.07
CA GLU A 113 -4.09 9.64 -8.26
C GLU A 113 -4.41 10.41 -6.96
N GLY A 114 -4.31 9.75 -5.81
CA GLY A 114 -4.57 10.36 -4.50
C GLY A 114 -3.57 11.47 -4.16
N SER A 115 -2.27 11.28 -4.45
CA SER A 115 -1.23 12.29 -4.21
C SER A 115 -1.32 13.49 -5.15
N SER A 116 -1.86 13.30 -6.37
CA SER A 116 -2.01 14.35 -7.39
C SER A 116 -3.23 15.24 -7.14
N TYR A 117 -4.05 14.92 -6.15
CA TYR A 117 -5.34 15.54 -5.96
C TYR A 117 -5.24 16.81 -5.09
N THR A 118 -5.55 17.95 -5.70
CA THR A 118 -5.83 19.18 -4.94
C THR A 118 -7.30 19.16 -4.50
N GLY A 119 -7.58 19.17 -3.20
CA GLY A 119 -8.95 19.25 -2.69
C GLY A 119 -9.31 18.14 -1.70
N LYS A 120 -10.56 17.63 -1.78
CA LYS A 120 -11.14 16.68 -0.80
C LYS A 120 -10.37 15.38 -0.55
N PHE A 121 -9.53 14.98 -1.48
CA PHE A 121 -8.77 13.71 -1.38
C PHE A 121 -7.36 13.86 -0.81
N LYS A 122 -6.79 15.07 -0.84
CA LYS A 122 -5.46 15.34 -0.30
C LYS A 122 -5.34 14.88 1.16
N GLY A 123 -6.29 15.26 2.00
CA GLY A 123 -6.29 14.89 3.42
C GLY A 123 -6.44 13.38 3.67
N VAL A 124 -7.13 12.66 2.79
CA VAL A 124 -7.26 11.19 2.89
C VAL A 124 -5.92 10.50 2.62
N TYR A 125 -5.23 10.90 1.55
CA TYR A 125 -3.92 10.36 1.21
C TYR A 125 -2.89 10.66 2.31
N GLU A 126 -2.81 11.93 2.75
CA GLU A 126 -1.88 12.36 3.81
C GLU A 126 -2.13 11.60 5.12
N SER A 127 -3.41 11.41 5.50
CA SER A 127 -3.76 10.63 6.70
C SER A 127 -3.35 9.17 6.61
N ILE A 128 -3.54 8.53 5.44
CA ILE A 128 -3.14 7.14 5.23
C ILE A 128 -1.63 7.01 5.30
N TYR A 129 -0.91 7.92 4.64
CA TYR A 129 0.56 7.91 4.61
C TYR A 129 1.17 8.13 6.00
N ALA A 130 0.63 9.09 6.76
CA ALA A 130 1.04 9.35 8.15
C ALA A 130 0.80 8.14 9.06
N GLU A 131 -0.32 7.43 8.89
CA GLU A 131 -0.60 6.21 9.64
C GLU A 131 0.40 5.09 9.31
N PHE A 132 0.79 4.93 8.04
CA PHE A 132 1.82 3.96 7.64
C PHE A 132 3.18 4.29 8.26
N ILE A 133 3.62 5.54 8.17
CA ILE A 133 4.87 5.99 8.79
C ILE A 133 4.83 5.74 10.29
N GLY A 134 3.76 6.11 10.97
CA GLY A 134 3.63 5.93 12.42
C GLY A 134 3.73 4.46 12.85
N ARG A 135 3.08 3.55 12.14
CA ARG A 135 3.15 2.11 12.44
C ARG A 135 4.52 1.52 12.18
N ILE A 136 5.12 1.78 11.02
CA ILE A 136 6.47 1.30 10.69
C ILE A 136 7.49 1.85 11.68
N GLY A 137 7.42 3.15 12.01
CA GLY A 137 8.27 3.77 13.02
C GLY A 137 8.11 3.15 14.40
N GLY A 138 6.88 2.77 14.76
CA GLY A 138 6.60 2.01 15.99
C GLY A 138 7.30 0.65 16.02
N TYR A 139 7.25 -0.12 14.94
CA TYR A 139 7.93 -1.42 14.83
C TYR A 139 9.45 -1.28 14.87
N LEU A 140 10.00 -0.30 14.17
CA LEU A 140 11.43 0.03 14.23
C LEU A 140 11.85 0.37 15.67
N SER A 141 11.07 1.17 16.39
CA SER A 141 11.34 1.54 17.78
C SER A 141 11.38 0.33 18.72
N VAL A 142 10.57 -0.70 18.47
CA VAL A 142 10.64 -1.96 19.20
C VAL A 142 11.96 -2.67 18.95
N GLY A 143 12.39 -2.78 17.69
CA GLY A 143 13.67 -3.38 17.32
C GLY A 143 14.87 -2.66 17.92
N GLN A 144 14.86 -1.32 17.96
CA GLN A 144 15.89 -0.50 18.57
C GLN A 144 15.96 -0.71 20.09
N LYS A 145 14.82 -0.70 20.78
CA LYS A 145 14.76 -0.96 22.24
C LYS A 145 15.29 -2.34 22.61
N ARG A 146 15.21 -3.30 21.71
CA ARG A 146 15.75 -4.66 21.89
C ARG A 146 17.23 -4.78 21.48
N GLY A 147 17.82 -3.72 20.92
CA GLY A 147 19.22 -3.71 20.48
C GLY A 147 19.48 -4.46 19.17
N HIS A 148 18.44 -4.77 18.40
CA HIS A 148 18.59 -5.49 17.13
C HIS A 148 18.96 -4.57 15.96
N ILE A 149 18.47 -3.32 15.98
CA ILE A 149 18.71 -2.30 14.97
C ILE A 149 19.04 -0.98 15.64
N THR A 150 19.63 -0.07 14.88
CA THR A 150 19.99 1.27 15.35
C THR A 150 19.68 2.30 14.27
N PHE A 151 19.16 3.45 14.67
CA PHE A 151 18.85 4.59 13.81
C PHE A 151 18.71 5.85 14.67
N GLU A 152 18.69 7.03 14.03
CA GLU A 152 18.56 8.31 14.74
C GLU A 152 17.10 8.70 14.97
N ASP A 153 16.26 8.59 13.93
CA ASP A 153 14.86 8.99 13.96
C ASP A 153 13.94 7.97 13.25
N ALA A 154 12.96 7.45 14.02
CA ALA A 154 12.07 6.41 13.55
C ALA A 154 11.14 6.86 12.41
N GLU A 155 10.72 8.12 12.39
CA GLU A 155 9.86 8.69 11.36
C GLU A 155 10.61 8.80 10.04
N THR A 156 11.83 9.32 10.08
CA THR A 156 12.71 9.42 8.91
C THR A 156 13.05 8.06 8.33
N GLU A 157 13.41 7.08 9.17
CA GLU A 157 13.67 5.71 8.69
C GLU A 157 12.44 5.05 8.09
N ALA A 158 11.27 5.22 8.69
CA ALA A 158 10.01 4.73 8.12
C ALA A 158 9.73 5.37 6.75
N ALA A 159 9.97 6.67 6.59
CA ALA A 159 9.82 7.36 5.31
C ALA A 159 10.81 6.84 4.25
N PHE A 160 12.07 6.56 4.62
CA PHE A 160 13.05 5.93 3.71
C PHE A 160 12.62 4.55 3.27
N LEU A 161 12.10 3.72 4.19
CA LEU A 161 11.62 2.37 3.87
C LEU A 161 10.42 2.40 2.92
N ILE A 162 9.47 3.30 3.15
CA ILE A 162 8.32 3.50 2.26
C ILE A 162 8.80 3.97 0.87
N GLY A 163 9.69 4.95 0.82
CA GLY A 163 10.26 5.45 -0.43
C GLY A 163 11.03 4.37 -1.20
N LEU A 164 11.81 3.54 -0.52
CA LEU A 164 12.50 2.40 -1.12
C LEU A 164 11.51 1.42 -1.76
N PHE A 165 10.44 1.09 -1.03
CA PHE A 165 9.39 0.19 -1.50
C PHE A 165 8.66 0.77 -2.72
N ASP A 166 8.14 1.99 -2.62
CA ASP A 166 7.38 2.65 -3.68
C ASP A 166 8.19 2.82 -4.96
N SER A 167 9.43 3.31 -4.85
CA SER A 167 10.31 3.52 -6.00
C SER A 167 10.71 2.21 -6.67
N SER A 168 10.95 1.16 -5.88
CA SER A 168 11.29 -0.17 -6.40
C SER A 168 10.10 -0.76 -7.16
N LEU A 169 8.91 -0.74 -6.60
CA LEU A 169 7.70 -1.24 -7.26
C LEU A 169 7.40 -0.44 -8.54
N PHE A 170 7.48 0.89 -8.47
CA PHE A 170 7.29 1.73 -9.66
C PHE A 170 8.23 1.31 -10.79
N TYR A 171 9.52 1.16 -10.49
CA TYR A 171 10.52 0.77 -11.49
C TYR A 171 10.24 -0.60 -12.11
N PHE A 172 10.04 -1.63 -11.28
CA PHE A 172 9.87 -2.99 -11.78
C PHE A 172 8.51 -3.20 -12.48
N MET A 173 7.45 -2.58 -12.01
CA MET A 173 6.12 -2.73 -12.59
C MET A 173 5.88 -1.85 -13.82
N ARG A 174 6.41 -0.60 -13.82
CA ARG A 174 6.10 0.41 -14.83
C ARG A 174 7.18 0.58 -15.89
N VAL A 175 8.44 0.35 -15.54
CA VAL A 175 9.58 0.54 -16.45
C VAL A 175 10.05 -0.80 -16.99
N LYS A 176 10.25 -1.79 -16.11
CA LYS A 176 10.71 -3.13 -16.51
C LYS A 176 9.57 -4.05 -16.96
N HIS A 177 8.34 -3.77 -16.57
CA HIS A 177 7.16 -4.62 -16.80
C HIS A 177 7.33 -6.08 -16.35
N HIS A 178 8.21 -6.31 -15.39
CA HIS A 178 8.50 -7.61 -14.82
C HIS A 178 8.96 -7.45 -13.38
N ILE A 179 8.47 -8.32 -12.52
CA ILE A 179 8.83 -8.37 -11.11
C ILE A 179 9.08 -9.83 -10.70
N ASP A 180 10.28 -10.10 -10.21
CA ASP A 180 10.63 -11.34 -9.52
C ASP A 180 10.46 -11.06 -8.02
N ILE A 181 9.32 -11.50 -7.46
CA ILE A 181 8.93 -11.18 -6.08
C ILE A 181 9.93 -11.77 -5.09
N ASP A 182 10.36 -13.00 -5.29
CA ASP A 182 11.29 -13.69 -4.39
C ASP A 182 12.67 -13.00 -4.36
N ASN A 183 13.19 -12.67 -5.52
CA ASN A 183 14.48 -11.98 -5.61
C ASN A 183 14.40 -10.55 -5.07
N LEU A 184 13.33 -9.81 -5.40
CA LEU A 184 13.18 -8.44 -4.95
C LEU A 184 13.01 -8.38 -3.43
N SER A 185 12.14 -9.22 -2.84
CA SER A 185 11.92 -9.25 -1.39
C SER A 185 13.20 -9.61 -0.62
N ARG A 186 13.96 -10.60 -1.09
CA ARG A 186 15.23 -10.95 -0.50
C ARG A 186 16.24 -9.79 -0.53
N ARG A 187 16.40 -9.13 -1.67
CA ARG A 187 17.34 -8.02 -1.83
C ARG A 187 16.92 -6.79 -1.02
N MET A 188 15.63 -6.51 -0.93
CA MET A 188 15.13 -5.42 -0.07
C MET A 188 15.39 -5.72 1.40
N THR A 189 15.16 -6.95 1.84
CA THR A 189 15.47 -7.38 3.21
C THR A 189 16.95 -7.17 3.55
N ASP A 190 17.85 -7.63 2.67
CA ASP A 190 19.29 -7.49 2.87
C ASP A 190 19.74 -6.04 2.89
N PHE A 191 19.16 -5.19 2.03
CA PHE A 191 19.45 -3.77 1.98
C PHE A 191 19.00 -3.04 3.26
N ILE A 192 17.76 -3.31 3.72
CA ILE A 192 17.17 -2.71 4.91
C ILE A 192 17.99 -3.11 6.16
N LEU A 193 18.23 -4.40 6.36
CA LEU A 193 18.99 -4.86 7.52
C LEU A 193 20.46 -4.40 7.45
N GLY A 194 21.05 -4.35 6.26
CA GLY A 194 22.39 -3.82 6.06
C GLY A 194 22.54 -2.36 6.42
N GLY A 195 21.48 -1.55 6.23
CA GLY A 195 21.43 -0.14 6.65
C GLY A 195 21.19 0.03 8.15
N LEU A 196 20.28 -0.76 8.72
CA LEU A 196 19.85 -0.62 10.11
C LEU A 196 20.76 -1.31 11.14
N THR A 197 21.54 -2.33 10.73
CA THR A 197 22.38 -3.12 11.65
C THR A 197 23.84 -2.69 11.68
N LYS A 198 24.32 -1.94 10.69
CA LYS A 198 25.70 -1.45 10.66
C LYS A 198 25.82 -0.14 11.40
N GLN A 199 26.38 -0.15 12.59
CA GLN A 199 27.08 1.02 13.11
C GLN A 199 28.27 1.27 12.18
N ARG A 200 28.17 2.25 11.29
CA ARG A 200 29.39 2.86 10.74
C ARG A 200 29.96 3.73 11.86
N PRO A 201 31.18 3.46 12.35
CA PRO A 201 31.84 4.48 13.15
C PRO A 201 31.93 5.72 12.26
N ILE A 202 31.34 6.82 12.72
CA ILE A 202 31.59 8.12 12.16
C ILE A 202 33.08 8.35 12.53
N SER A 203 33.96 8.21 11.56
CA SER A 203 35.32 8.66 11.69
C SER A 203 35.28 10.18 11.69
N ASP A 204 35.59 10.78 12.85
CA ASP A 204 35.88 12.20 12.99
C ASP A 204 36.97 12.65 12.02
#